data_ab21f2ddcdd5f35ee680858b3cd1c768
#
_entry.id   ab21f2ddcdd5f35ee680858b3cd1c768
#
_cell.length_a   1.000
_cell.length_b   1.000
_cell.length_c   1.000
_cell.angle_alpha   90.00
_cell.angle_beta   90.00
_cell.angle_gamma   90.00
#
_symmetry.space_group_name_H-M   'P 1'
#
loop_
_entity.id
_entity.type
_entity.pdbx_description
1 polymer ?
#
loop_
_entity_poly.entity_id
_entity_poly.type
_entity_poly.pdbx_seq_one_letter_code
_entity_poly.pdbx_strand_id
1 'polypeptide(L)'
;MTYSIKWWLGVLFLVPLGVLAQQEEVLSLPEILSRIEAENLQLQPYGPRAESYRYKAEAATAWMAPMVGLGTFMMPYPGQKVMDGRDRGMLMLRAEQEVPNLSRLRAERSYIESRARVETVSRGVVLNRLRAEAKSNYFAWLVALRQIRVLERNEEILAMIKKVEEVRYPFNQAPLSSIYRAEAEIEKNRNMMLMQAGEIERAEAALNALMNRDGTIEFRIDTTYRPQFVPVVRYDTLSLAADRSDIARMNAEIESMRLNINAMALQRKPDLRIQFDHMTPLDGMMPQVFSLMGMVKIPFASWSSKMYKSDIRSMELSIQAMQKERAAMLQETQGMLYAMQAELIAMEARIRALDTRVIPALHKAFDAGFLVYQENKLSLTELLNSWEALNMMQLEVLEEKGKLYQMIVKYEQELYR
;
A
#
# COMPACT_ATOMS: atom_id res chain seq x y z
N MET A 1 76.76 29.77 1.50
CA MET A 1 75.98 29.43 0.29
C MET A 1 76.10 27.92 0.10
N THR A 2 75.09 27.21 0.61
CA THR A 2 74.94 25.77 0.33
C THR A 2 73.45 25.45 0.34
N TYR A 3 72.88 25.20 -0.83
CA TYR A 3 71.49 24.80 -1.06
C TYR A 3 71.35 23.29 -0.77
N SER A 4 70.50 22.90 0.15
CA SER A 4 70.10 21.51 0.39
C SER A 4 68.76 21.20 -0.32
N ILE A 5 68.84 20.37 -1.36
CA ILE A 5 67.70 19.81 -2.09
C ILE A 5 67.11 18.67 -1.27
N LYS A 6 65.89 18.82 -0.73
CA LYS A 6 65.11 17.74 -0.12
C LYS A 6 64.35 16.98 -1.18
N TRP A 7 64.68 15.73 -1.36
CA TRP A 7 63.95 14.75 -2.16
C TRP A 7 62.65 14.34 -1.42
N TRP A 8 61.49 14.58 -2.01
CA TRP A 8 60.24 14.01 -1.58
C TRP A 8 60.02 12.70 -2.36
N LEU A 9 60.15 11.55 -1.65
CA LEU A 9 59.73 10.24 -2.14
C LEU A 9 58.22 10.14 -1.95
N GLY A 10 57.48 10.28 -3.06
CA GLY A 10 56.03 9.99 -3.13
C GLY A 10 55.82 8.47 -3.04
N VAL A 11 55.31 8.00 -1.90
CA VAL A 11 54.81 6.64 -1.76
C VAL A 11 53.45 6.56 -2.44
N LEU A 12 53.41 5.97 -3.61
CA LEU A 12 52.19 5.63 -4.32
C LEU A 12 51.52 4.47 -3.59
N PHE A 13 50.49 4.73 -2.75
CA PHE A 13 49.61 3.73 -2.21
C PHE A 13 48.75 3.14 -3.33
N LEU A 14 49.16 1.99 -3.85
CA LEU A 14 48.30 1.10 -4.64
C LEU A 14 47.24 0.52 -3.69
N VAL A 15 46.08 1.17 -3.67
CA VAL A 15 44.86 0.58 -3.08
C VAL A 15 44.44 -0.56 -4.02
N PRO A 16 44.44 -1.82 -3.58
CA PRO A 16 43.85 -2.86 -4.39
C PRO A 16 42.36 -2.55 -4.50
N LEU A 17 41.86 -2.23 -5.69
CA LEU A 17 40.46 -2.34 -6.04
C LEU A 17 40.08 -3.81 -5.88
N GLY A 18 39.67 -4.16 -4.67
CA GLY A 18 38.97 -5.41 -4.41
C GLY A 18 37.70 -5.34 -5.26
N VAL A 19 37.67 -6.09 -6.32
CA VAL A 19 36.43 -6.50 -6.97
C VAL A 19 35.66 -7.27 -5.89
N LEU A 20 34.81 -6.56 -5.16
CA LEU A 20 33.77 -7.19 -4.36
C LEU A 20 32.94 -7.97 -5.39
N ALA A 21 33.21 -9.27 -5.50
CA ALA A 21 32.26 -10.19 -6.12
C ALA A 21 30.96 -9.95 -5.32
N GLN A 22 30.00 -9.27 -5.94
CA GLN A 22 28.65 -9.15 -5.41
C GLN A 22 28.14 -10.58 -5.28
N GLN A 23 28.20 -11.14 -4.06
CA GLN A 23 27.46 -12.34 -3.76
C GLN A 23 26.02 -12.02 -4.08
N GLU A 24 25.47 -12.69 -5.09
CA GLU A 24 24.06 -12.54 -5.43
C GLU A 24 23.23 -12.77 -4.17
N GLU A 25 22.57 -11.73 -3.73
CA GLU A 25 21.76 -11.73 -2.50
C GLU A 25 20.58 -12.68 -2.70
N VAL A 26 20.45 -13.72 -1.85
CA VAL A 26 19.27 -14.60 -1.87
C VAL A 26 18.30 -14.10 -0.82
N LEU A 27 17.12 -13.67 -1.26
CA LEU A 27 16.07 -13.14 -0.39
C LEU A 27 14.93 -14.13 -0.21
N SER A 28 14.61 -14.42 1.04
CA SER A 28 13.40 -15.14 1.41
C SER A 28 12.16 -14.23 1.36
N LEU A 29 10.98 -14.82 1.19
CA LEU A 29 9.73 -14.04 1.21
C LEU A 29 9.54 -13.23 2.52
N PRO A 30 9.79 -13.78 3.73
CA PRO A 30 9.70 -12.99 4.96
C PRO A 30 10.65 -11.79 5.00
N GLU A 31 11.87 -11.91 4.48
CA GLU A 31 12.82 -10.80 4.40
C GLU A 31 12.35 -9.70 3.45
N ILE A 32 11.82 -10.07 2.28
CA ILE A 32 11.22 -9.12 1.32
C ILE A 32 10.06 -8.37 1.99
N LEU A 33 9.15 -9.08 2.66
CA LEU A 33 8.01 -8.46 3.35
C LEU A 33 8.45 -7.53 4.48
N SER A 34 9.49 -7.89 5.23
CA SER A 34 10.07 -7.05 6.29
C SER A 34 10.68 -5.77 5.73
N ARG A 35 11.44 -5.85 4.63
CA ARG A 35 12.01 -4.67 3.95
C ARG A 35 10.91 -3.76 3.42
N ILE A 36 9.86 -4.31 2.80
CA ILE A 36 8.71 -3.52 2.33
C ILE A 36 8.06 -2.76 3.48
N GLU A 37 7.85 -3.39 4.62
CA GLU A 37 7.26 -2.73 5.78
C GLU A 37 8.11 -1.59 6.34
N ALA A 38 9.44 -1.73 6.29
CA ALA A 38 10.39 -0.74 6.79
C ALA A 38 10.66 0.40 5.79
N GLU A 39 10.78 0.10 4.49
CA GLU A 39 11.39 1.01 3.53
C GLU A 39 10.43 1.52 2.45
N ASN A 40 9.25 0.90 2.27
CA ASN A 40 8.34 1.27 1.20
C ASN A 40 7.82 2.70 1.34
N LEU A 41 8.03 3.52 0.29
CA LEU A 41 7.67 4.94 0.27
C LEU A 41 6.17 5.20 0.42
N GLN A 42 5.29 4.25 0.08
CA GLN A 42 3.84 4.42 0.28
C GLN A 42 3.43 4.34 1.75
N LEU A 43 4.24 3.74 2.62
CA LEU A 43 3.98 3.61 4.05
C LEU A 43 4.52 4.79 4.87
N GLN A 44 5.57 5.45 4.39
CA GLN A 44 6.25 6.54 5.10
C GLN A 44 5.37 7.76 5.40
N PRO A 45 4.42 8.20 4.54
CA PRO A 45 3.62 9.38 4.80
C PRO A 45 2.69 9.28 6.01
N TYR A 46 2.32 8.07 6.45
CA TYR A 46 1.36 7.88 7.54
C TYR A 46 1.88 8.34 8.89
N GLY A 47 3.18 8.19 9.17
CA GLY A 47 3.81 8.71 10.38
C GLY A 47 3.71 10.23 10.48
N PRO A 48 4.29 10.99 9.54
CA PRO A 48 4.19 12.46 9.52
C PRO A 48 2.75 12.98 9.48
N ARG A 49 1.82 12.31 8.77
CA ARG A 49 0.41 12.67 8.78
C ARG A 49 -0.21 12.52 10.16
N ALA A 50 0.01 11.40 10.84
CA ALA A 50 -0.47 11.21 12.21
C ALA A 50 0.12 12.25 13.17
N GLU A 51 1.42 12.55 13.05
CA GLU A 51 2.08 13.56 13.86
C GLU A 51 1.53 14.97 13.58
N SER A 52 1.20 15.32 12.33
CA SER A 52 0.60 16.60 11.99
C SER A 52 -0.70 16.87 12.74
N TYR A 53 -1.48 15.83 13.02
CA TYR A 53 -2.71 15.95 13.81
C TYR A 53 -2.44 16.27 15.27
N ARG A 54 -1.29 15.86 15.84
CA ARG A 54 -0.88 16.26 17.19
C ARG A 54 -0.70 17.77 17.28
N TYR A 55 0.02 18.38 16.33
CA TYR A 55 0.19 19.84 16.30
C TYR A 55 -1.11 20.58 16.00
N LYS A 56 -1.97 20.02 15.13
CA LYS A 56 -3.31 20.58 14.91
C LYS A 56 -4.17 20.54 16.17
N ALA A 57 -4.06 19.49 16.97
CA ALA A 57 -4.78 19.34 18.23
C ALA A 57 -4.26 20.32 19.30
N GLU A 58 -2.96 20.60 19.33
CA GLU A 58 -2.38 21.67 20.16
C GLU A 58 -2.90 23.03 19.71
N ALA A 59 -2.87 23.34 18.41
CA ALA A 59 -3.38 24.58 17.85
C ALA A 59 -4.86 24.81 18.16
N ALA A 60 -5.69 23.75 18.18
CA ALA A 60 -7.11 23.83 18.50
C ALA A 60 -7.41 24.29 19.94
N THR A 61 -6.43 24.21 20.84
CA THR A 61 -6.55 24.72 22.22
C THR A 61 -6.00 26.14 22.40
N ALA A 62 -5.40 26.71 21.35
CA ALA A 62 -4.86 28.06 21.43
C ALA A 62 -5.98 29.12 21.55
N TRP A 63 -5.70 30.11 22.36
CA TRP A 63 -6.59 31.30 22.44
C TRP A 63 -6.34 32.19 21.24
N MET A 64 -7.39 32.87 20.80
CA MET A 64 -7.25 33.94 19.81
C MET A 64 -6.36 35.03 20.33
N ALA A 65 -5.53 35.60 19.46
CA ALA A 65 -4.70 36.75 19.84
C ALA A 65 -5.55 37.93 20.31
N PRO A 66 -5.11 38.69 21.33
CA PRO A 66 -5.77 39.91 21.69
C PRO A 66 -5.75 40.92 20.53
N MET A 67 -6.84 41.59 20.30
CA MET A 67 -6.93 42.65 19.31
C MET A 67 -6.69 43.98 19.99
N VAL A 68 -5.78 44.79 19.44
CA VAL A 68 -5.53 46.16 19.88
C VAL A 68 -5.84 47.10 18.71
N GLY A 69 -6.66 48.10 18.96
CA GLY A 69 -7.07 49.05 17.95
C GLY A 69 -6.88 50.48 18.45
N LEU A 70 -6.51 51.39 17.57
CA LEU A 70 -6.49 52.82 17.80
C LEU A 70 -7.55 53.46 16.92
N GLY A 71 -8.35 54.33 17.48
CA GLY A 71 -9.43 55.03 16.76
C GLY A 71 -9.82 56.35 17.41
N THR A 72 -10.85 56.95 16.88
CA THR A 72 -11.45 58.13 17.45
C THR A 72 -12.88 57.82 17.89
N PHE A 73 -13.33 58.45 18.96
CA PHE A 73 -14.68 58.33 19.50
C PHE A 73 -15.35 59.66 19.58
N MET A 74 -16.64 59.78 19.21
CA MET A 74 -17.45 61.01 19.20
C MET A 74 -16.81 62.21 18.45
N MET A 75 -16.09 61.87 17.36
CA MET A 75 -15.46 62.84 16.48
C MET A 75 -16.55 63.58 15.67
N PRO A 76 -16.69 64.92 15.73
CA PRO A 76 -17.64 65.59 14.87
C PRO A 76 -17.28 65.54 13.43
N TYR A 77 -18.27 65.53 12.53
CA TYR A 77 -17.98 65.47 11.07
C TYR A 77 -17.28 66.79 10.64
N PRO A 78 -16.39 66.72 9.64
CA PRO A 78 -15.74 67.93 9.12
C PRO A 78 -16.75 69.03 8.73
N GLY A 79 -16.57 70.24 9.24
CA GLY A 79 -17.45 71.41 8.96
C GLY A 79 -18.60 71.57 9.93
N GLN A 80 -18.82 70.71 10.93
CA GLN A 80 -19.74 70.94 12.02
C GLN A 80 -19.18 71.96 13.01
N LYS A 81 -20.02 72.94 13.43
CA LYS A 81 -19.64 73.89 14.49
C LYS A 81 -19.71 73.17 15.84
N VAL A 82 -18.56 73.02 16.46
CA VAL A 82 -18.43 72.52 17.84
C VAL A 82 -18.61 73.67 18.77
N MET A 83 -19.70 73.70 19.53
CA MET A 83 -20.04 74.82 20.45
C MET A 83 -19.38 74.63 21.82
N ASP A 84 -19.17 73.36 22.26
CA ASP A 84 -18.52 73.05 23.55
C ASP A 84 -17.21 72.27 23.27
N GLY A 85 -16.16 72.59 24.01
CA GLY A 85 -14.89 71.87 23.94
C GLY A 85 -15.04 70.38 24.20
N ARG A 86 -16.11 69.97 24.90
CA ARG A 86 -16.44 68.57 25.17
C ARG A 86 -16.83 67.79 23.93
N ASP A 87 -17.26 68.47 22.87
CA ASP A 87 -17.72 67.81 21.62
C ASP A 87 -16.60 67.67 20.57
N ARG A 88 -15.32 67.88 20.94
CA ARG A 88 -14.17 67.78 20.01
C ARG A 88 -13.75 66.36 19.72
N GLY A 89 -14.36 65.38 20.39
CA GLY A 89 -14.03 63.96 20.25
C GLY A 89 -12.88 63.48 21.14
N MET A 90 -12.64 62.21 21.12
CA MET A 90 -11.63 61.58 21.95
C MET A 90 -10.77 60.60 21.09
N LEU A 91 -9.50 60.42 21.43
CA LEU A 91 -8.66 59.36 20.98
C LEU A 91 -8.97 58.10 21.80
N MET A 92 -9.26 57.01 21.16
CA MET A 92 -9.63 55.73 21.79
C MET A 92 -8.57 54.66 21.51
N LEU A 93 -8.03 54.06 22.58
CA LEU A 93 -7.25 52.85 22.52
C LEU A 93 -8.14 51.71 23.00
N ARG A 94 -8.34 50.72 22.13
CA ARG A 94 -9.17 49.53 22.40
C ARG A 94 -8.28 48.30 22.55
N ALA A 95 -8.54 47.50 23.57
CA ALA A 95 -8.01 46.13 23.72
C ALA A 95 -9.20 45.19 23.88
N GLU A 96 -9.18 44.13 23.10
CA GLU A 96 -10.26 43.12 23.10
C GLU A 96 -9.66 41.70 23.16
N GLN A 97 -10.23 40.87 24.04
CA GLN A 97 -9.84 39.46 24.17
C GLN A 97 -11.09 38.58 24.18
N GLU A 98 -11.08 37.58 23.30
CA GLU A 98 -12.06 36.51 23.36
C GLU A 98 -11.60 35.45 24.36
N VAL A 99 -12.48 35.08 25.29
CA VAL A 99 -12.27 34.01 26.27
C VAL A 99 -13.02 32.77 25.80
N PRO A 100 -12.32 31.80 25.18
CA PRO A 100 -12.99 30.68 24.60
C PRO A 100 -13.52 29.70 25.65
N ASN A 101 -14.55 28.94 25.29
CA ASN A 101 -15.05 27.90 26.15
C ASN A 101 -14.08 26.70 26.19
N LEU A 102 -13.40 26.51 27.31
CA LEU A 102 -12.37 25.48 27.48
C LEU A 102 -12.89 24.05 27.23
N SER A 103 -14.18 23.74 27.53
CA SER A 103 -14.73 22.43 27.27
C SER A 103 -14.93 22.17 25.78
N ARG A 104 -15.23 23.22 24.98
CA ARG A 104 -15.29 23.13 23.52
C ARG A 104 -13.89 22.88 22.96
N LEU A 105 -12.88 23.64 23.39
CA LEU A 105 -11.50 23.46 22.93
C LEU A 105 -10.97 22.06 23.23
N ARG A 106 -11.27 21.52 24.43
CA ARG A 106 -10.86 20.14 24.79
C ARG A 106 -11.56 19.10 23.92
N ALA A 107 -12.83 19.26 23.62
CA ALA A 107 -13.55 18.33 22.76
C ALA A 107 -13.05 18.40 21.31
N GLU A 108 -12.76 19.59 20.79
CA GLU A 108 -12.17 19.81 19.49
C GLU A 108 -10.78 19.15 19.40
N ARG A 109 -9.95 19.35 20.43
CA ARG A 109 -8.67 18.66 20.55
C ARG A 109 -8.82 17.14 20.47
N SER A 110 -9.73 16.56 21.25
CA SER A 110 -9.97 15.10 21.27
C SER A 110 -10.43 14.59 19.91
N TYR A 111 -11.28 15.33 19.20
CA TYR A 111 -11.67 15.02 17.83
C TYR A 111 -10.46 15.01 16.89
N ILE A 112 -9.63 16.07 16.92
CA ILE A 112 -8.46 16.17 16.05
C ILE A 112 -7.41 15.07 16.37
N GLU A 113 -7.17 14.76 17.66
CA GLU A 113 -6.30 13.67 18.08
C GLU A 113 -6.80 12.31 17.56
N SER A 114 -8.12 12.09 17.49
CA SER A 114 -8.68 10.85 16.95
C SER A 114 -8.37 10.66 15.46
N ARG A 115 -8.19 11.73 14.71
CA ARG A 115 -7.79 11.68 13.29
C ARG A 115 -6.39 11.08 13.09
N ALA A 116 -5.47 11.29 14.05
CA ALA A 116 -4.16 10.64 14.03
C ALA A 116 -4.29 9.11 14.07
N ARG A 117 -5.24 8.58 14.85
CA ARG A 117 -5.51 7.14 14.92
C ARG A 117 -6.04 6.59 13.60
N VAL A 118 -6.90 7.35 12.89
CA VAL A 118 -7.37 6.96 11.56
C VAL A 118 -6.20 6.79 10.58
N GLU A 119 -5.26 7.74 10.57
CA GLU A 119 -4.06 7.63 9.72
C GLU A 119 -3.20 6.41 10.09
N THR A 120 -2.96 6.18 11.37
CA THR A 120 -2.15 5.04 11.84
C THR A 120 -2.75 3.71 11.39
N VAL A 121 -4.08 3.55 11.52
CA VAL A 121 -4.76 2.32 11.09
C VAL A 121 -4.81 2.18 9.57
N SER A 122 -4.93 3.31 8.85
CA SER A 122 -4.92 3.32 7.37
C SER A 122 -3.61 2.79 6.79
N ARG A 123 -2.47 2.97 7.49
CA ARG A 123 -1.18 2.34 7.15
C ARG A 123 -1.31 0.82 7.03
N GLY A 124 -2.05 0.18 7.95
CA GLY A 124 -2.27 -1.28 7.95
C GLY A 124 -3.01 -1.77 6.71
N VAL A 125 -3.98 -1.00 6.20
CA VAL A 125 -4.70 -1.34 4.96
C VAL A 125 -3.76 -1.33 3.76
N VAL A 126 -2.90 -0.30 3.65
CA VAL A 126 -1.91 -0.22 2.56
C VAL A 126 -0.87 -1.31 2.69
N LEU A 127 -0.37 -1.58 3.90
CA LEU A 127 0.59 -2.64 4.15
C LEU A 127 0.07 -4.02 3.71
N ASN A 128 -1.20 -4.34 4.03
CA ASN A 128 -1.82 -5.60 3.59
C ASN A 128 -1.85 -5.73 2.07
N ARG A 129 -2.19 -4.66 1.35
CA ARG A 129 -2.15 -4.63 -0.12
C ARG A 129 -0.73 -4.84 -0.67
N LEU A 130 0.27 -4.15 -0.10
CA LEU A 130 1.67 -4.28 -0.54
C LEU A 130 2.23 -5.67 -0.27
N ARG A 131 1.87 -6.30 0.85
CA ARG A 131 2.24 -7.69 1.16
C ARG A 131 1.65 -8.66 0.13
N ALA A 132 0.39 -8.49 -0.24
CA ALA A 132 -0.24 -9.32 -1.26
C ALA A 132 0.42 -9.13 -2.64
N GLU A 133 0.75 -7.90 -3.02
CA GLU A 133 1.44 -7.59 -4.27
C GLU A 133 2.85 -8.21 -4.31
N ALA A 134 3.60 -8.14 -3.20
CA ALA A 134 4.90 -8.78 -3.08
C ALA A 134 4.83 -10.31 -3.18
N LYS A 135 3.90 -10.94 -2.44
CA LYS A 135 3.66 -12.39 -2.52
C LYS A 135 3.30 -12.81 -3.94
N SER A 136 2.45 -12.03 -4.63
CA SER A 136 2.03 -12.29 -6.01
C SER A 136 3.22 -12.31 -6.98
N ASN A 137 4.09 -11.31 -6.93
CA ASN A 137 5.28 -11.24 -7.78
C ASN A 137 6.30 -12.32 -7.41
N TYR A 138 6.50 -12.61 -6.12
CA TYR A 138 7.39 -13.68 -5.67
C TYR A 138 6.95 -15.03 -6.21
N PHE A 139 5.66 -15.37 -6.17
CA PHE A 139 5.15 -16.63 -6.69
C PHE A 139 5.13 -16.70 -8.21
N ALA A 140 4.92 -15.58 -8.90
CA ALA A 140 5.07 -15.51 -10.36
C ALA A 140 6.50 -15.86 -10.76
N TRP A 141 7.50 -15.25 -10.11
CA TRP A 141 8.91 -15.60 -10.30
C TRP A 141 9.21 -17.07 -10.05
N LEU A 142 8.75 -17.60 -8.91
CA LEU A 142 8.94 -19.00 -8.54
C LEU A 142 8.37 -19.98 -9.59
N VAL A 143 7.21 -19.67 -10.15
CA VAL A 143 6.57 -20.48 -11.20
C VAL A 143 7.36 -20.41 -12.50
N ALA A 144 7.77 -19.19 -12.92
CA ALA A 144 8.58 -18.99 -14.11
C ALA A 144 9.91 -19.77 -14.06
N LEU A 145 10.61 -19.73 -12.91
CA LEU A 145 11.81 -20.54 -12.70
C LEU A 145 11.56 -22.05 -12.86
N ARG A 146 10.41 -22.53 -12.37
CA ARG A 146 10.06 -23.96 -12.52
C ARG A 146 9.71 -24.31 -13.95
N GLN A 147 9.06 -23.40 -14.68
CA GLN A 147 8.76 -23.58 -16.11
C GLN A 147 10.04 -23.64 -16.94
N ILE A 148 11.01 -22.74 -16.69
CA ILE A 148 12.32 -22.79 -17.35
C ILE A 148 12.99 -24.17 -17.15
N ARG A 149 13.02 -24.70 -15.92
CA ARG A 149 13.61 -26.02 -15.65
C ARG A 149 12.92 -27.16 -16.41
N VAL A 150 11.60 -27.08 -16.63
CA VAL A 150 10.87 -28.05 -17.45
C VAL A 150 11.26 -27.89 -18.92
N LEU A 151 11.32 -26.65 -19.41
CA LEU A 151 11.69 -26.34 -20.79
C LEU A 151 13.14 -26.73 -21.10
N GLU A 152 14.09 -26.50 -20.20
CA GLU A 152 15.48 -26.99 -20.32
C GLU A 152 15.56 -28.48 -20.50
N ARG A 153 14.85 -29.22 -19.64
CA ARG A 153 14.80 -30.72 -19.76
C ARG A 153 14.13 -31.14 -21.05
N ASN A 154 13.13 -30.48 -21.53
CA ASN A 154 12.48 -30.75 -22.81
C ASN A 154 13.38 -30.42 -24.00
N GLU A 155 14.24 -29.38 -23.91
CA GLU A 155 15.25 -29.09 -24.94
C GLU A 155 16.27 -30.24 -25.07
N GLU A 156 16.72 -30.80 -23.94
CA GLU A 156 17.60 -31.98 -23.96
C GLU A 156 16.95 -33.16 -24.68
N ILE A 157 15.67 -33.44 -24.46
CA ILE A 157 14.92 -34.49 -25.15
C ILE A 157 14.84 -34.24 -26.66
N LEU A 158 14.47 -33.00 -27.05
CA LEU A 158 14.39 -32.62 -28.46
C LEU A 158 15.74 -32.67 -29.17
N ALA A 159 16.83 -32.26 -28.50
CA ALA A 159 18.19 -32.37 -29.03
C ALA A 159 18.59 -33.84 -29.27
N MET A 160 18.18 -34.72 -28.35
CA MET A 160 18.40 -36.18 -28.53
C MET A 160 17.61 -36.72 -29.73
N ILE A 161 16.33 -36.32 -29.89
CA ILE A 161 15.50 -36.72 -31.06
C ILE A 161 16.15 -36.22 -32.36
N LYS A 162 16.55 -34.93 -32.42
CA LYS A 162 17.25 -34.36 -33.58
C LYS A 162 18.51 -35.17 -33.94
N LYS A 163 19.30 -35.53 -32.93
CA LYS A 163 20.53 -36.30 -33.11
C LYS A 163 20.26 -37.66 -33.72
N VAL A 164 19.18 -38.36 -33.33
CA VAL A 164 18.76 -39.62 -33.92
C VAL A 164 18.42 -39.43 -35.38
N GLU A 165 17.69 -38.41 -35.76
CA GLU A 165 17.36 -38.15 -37.18
C GLU A 165 18.58 -37.76 -38.01
N GLU A 166 19.53 -36.99 -37.48
CA GLU A 166 20.81 -36.69 -38.13
C GLU A 166 21.63 -37.93 -38.44
N VAL A 167 21.64 -38.92 -37.52
CA VAL A 167 22.35 -40.21 -37.73
C VAL A 167 21.64 -41.05 -38.77
N ARG A 168 20.33 -41.05 -38.86
CA ARG A 168 19.52 -41.85 -39.82
C ARG A 168 19.50 -41.29 -41.24
N TYR A 169 19.63 -39.97 -41.39
CA TYR A 169 19.54 -39.29 -42.68
C TYR A 169 20.51 -39.81 -43.73
N PRO A 170 21.84 -40.02 -43.47
CA PRO A 170 22.78 -40.55 -44.45
C PRO A 170 22.45 -41.96 -44.93
N PHE A 171 21.65 -42.72 -44.15
CA PHE A 171 21.26 -44.08 -44.49
C PHE A 171 19.88 -44.17 -45.14
N ASN A 172 19.27 -43.05 -45.56
CA ASN A 172 17.92 -42.96 -46.10
C ASN A 172 16.82 -43.51 -45.15
N GLN A 173 17.10 -43.50 -43.84
CA GLN A 173 16.15 -43.96 -42.81
C GLN A 173 15.31 -42.80 -42.22
N ALA A 174 15.67 -41.58 -42.52
CA ALA A 174 14.92 -40.39 -42.13
C ALA A 174 14.98 -39.33 -43.25
N PRO A 175 13.87 -38.61 -43.53
CA PRO A 175 13.90 -37.48 -44.46
C PRO A 175 14.54 -36.25 -43.81
N LEU A 176 15.17 -35.37 -44.60
CA LEU A 176 15.75 -34.10 -44.12
C LEU A 176 14.70 -33.22 -43.41
N SER A 177 13.45 -33.29 -43.81
CA SER A 177 12.33 -32.56 -43.17
C SER A 177 12.13 -32.92 -41.71
N SER A 178 12.49 -34.13 -41.28
CA SER A 178 12.43 -34.57 -39.88
C SER A 178 13.44 -33.79 -39.02
N ILE A 179 14.64 -33.58 -39.51
CA ILE A 179 15.69 -32.81 -38.82
C ILE A 179 15.21 -31.38 -38.61
N TYR A 180 14.71 -30.71 -39.67
CA TYR A 180 14.19 -29.32 -39.57
C TYR A 180 12.96 -29.22 -38.66
N ARG A 181 12.12 -30.27 -38.62
CA ARG A 181 10.97 -30.29 -37.71
C ARG A 181 11.42 -30.35 -36.26
N ALA A 182 12.38 -31.18 -35.91
CA ALA A 182 12.94 -31.26 -34.58
C ALA A 182 13.63 -29.95 -34.18
N GLU A 183 14.34 -29.30 -35.12
CA GLU A 183 14.94 -27.98 -34.92
C GLU A 183 13.91 -26.88 -34.64
N ALA A 184 12.81 -26.88 -35.41
CA ALA A 184 11.70 -25.94 -35.18
C ALA A 184 11.08 -26.10 -33.79
N GLU A 185 10.93 -27.30 -33.26
CA GLU A 185 10.44 -27.53 -31.90
C GLU A 185 11.45 -27.07 -30.82
N ILE A 186 12.77 -27.24 -31.07
CA ILE A 186 13.81 -26.68 -30.19
C ILE A 186 13.71 -25.17 -30.11
N GLU A 187 13.60 -24.47 -31.26
CA GLU A 187 13.51 -23.01 -31.30
C GLU A 187 12.19 -22.48 -30.66
N LYS A 188 11.09 -23.20 -30.84
CA LYS A 188 9.82 -22.92 -30.16
C LYS A 188 9.98 -23.03 -28.64
N ASN A 189 10.65 -24.08 -28.16
CA ASN A 189 10.93 -24.27 -26.74
C ASN A 189 11.83 -23.19 -26.16
N ARG A 190 12.87 -22.77 -26.90
CA ARG A 190 13.75 -21.64 -26.53
C ARG A 190 12.98 -20.32 -26.44
N ASN A 191 12.08 -20.06 -27.38
CA ASN A 191 11.23 -18.88 -27.34
C ASN A 191 10.34 -18.86 -26.09
N MET A 192 9.80 -20.02 -25.67
CA MET A 192 9.06 -20.11 -24.40
C MET A 192 9.97 -19.81 -23.19
N MET A 193 11.23 -20.27 -23.19
CA MET A 193 12.19 -19.91 -22.12
C MET A 193 12.46 -18.41 -22.04
N LEU A 194 12.61 -17.73 -23.20
CA LEU A 194 12.77 -16.27 -23.24
C LEU A 194 11.56 -15.54 -22.64
N MET A 195 10.34 -16.03 -22.91
CA MET A 195 9.14 -15.45 -22.31
C MET A 195 9.16 -15.61 -20.77
N GLN A 196 9.57 -16.74 -20.26
CA GLN A 196 9.66 -16.96 -18.81
C GLN A 196 10.80 -16.12 -18.16
N ALA A 197 11.91 -15.92 -18.86
CA ALA A 197 12.97 -15.01 -18.41
C ALA A 197 12.46 -13.58 -18.27
N GLY A 198 11.68 -13.08 -19.24
CA GLY A 198 11.03 -11.77 -19.15
C GLY A 198 10.05 -11.66 -17.97
N GLU A 199 9.32 -12.75 -17.62
CA GLU A 199 8.46 -12.76 -16.42
C GLU A 199 9.28 -12.66 -15.12
N ILE A 200 10.47 -13.28 -15.09
CA ILE A 200 11.40 -13.17 -13.95
C ILE A 200 11.88 -11.74 -13.79
N GLU A 201 12.39 -11.11 -14.86
CA GLU A 201 12.86 -9.73 -14.85
C GLU A 201 11.75 -8.75 -14.41
N ARG A 202 10.53 -8.96 -14.91
CA ARG A 202 9.37 -8.17 -14.51
C ARG A 202 9.07 -8.30 -13.01
N ALA A 203 9.08 -9.53 -12.49
CA ALA A 203 8.81 -9.79 -11.07
C ALA A 203 9.92 -9.23 -10.18
N GLU A 204 11.17 -9.35 -10.60
CA GLU A 204 12.35 -8.78 -9.92
C GLU A 204 12.27 -7.26 -9.80
N ALA A 205 12.01 -6.58 -10.92
CA ALA A 205 11.85 -5.13 -10.94
C ALA A 205 10.68 -4.67 -10.06
N ALA A 206 9.54 -5.40 -10.06
CA ALA A 206 8.40 -5.11 -9.21
C ALA A 206 8.73 -5.26 -7.72
N LEU A 207 9.44 -6.32 -7.33
CA LEU A 207 9.85 -6.54 -5.94
C LEU A 207 10.89 -5.49 -5.49
N ASN A 208 11.85 -5.11 -6.35
CA ASN A 208 12.78 -4.02 -6.08
C ASN A 208 12.05 -2.70 -5.83
N ALA A 209 11.09 -2.36 -6.67
CA ALA A 209 10.27 -1.15 -6.49
C ALA A 209 9.49 -1.17 -5.16
N LEU A 210 8.93 -2.31 -4.76
CA LEU A 210 8.24 -2.46 -3.48
C LEU A 210 9.19 -2.32 -2.27
N MET A 211 10.45 -2.77 -2.39
CA MET A 211 11.50 -2.63 -1.38
C MET A 211 12.22 -1.27 -1.42
N ASN A 212 11.77 -0.33 -2.26
CA ASN A 212 12.41 0.97 -2.47
C ASN A 212 13.88 0.84 -2.93
N ARG A 213 14.15 -0.11 -3.83
CA ARG A 213 15.45 -0.34 -4.46
C ARG A 213 15.39 0.03 -5.93
N ASP A 214 16.53 0.25 -6.56
CA ASP A 214 16.60 0.40 -8.02
C ASP A 214 16.14 -0.90 -8.70
N GLY A 215 15.32 -0.77 -9.76
CA GLY A 215 14.72 -1.90 -10.45
C GLY A 215 15.72 -2.83 -11.15
N THR A 216 16.96 -2.36 -11.33
CA THR A 216 18.06 -3.11 -12.00
C THR A 216 18.93 -3.91 -11.02
N ILE A 217 18.66 -3.84 -9.71
CA ILE A 217 19.44 -4.60 -8.73
C ILE A 217 19.06 -6.07 -8.81
N GLU A 218 20.01 -6.88 -9.25
CA GLU A 218 19.86 -8.33 -9.32
C GLU A 218 19.89 -8.98 -7.92
N PHE A 219 19.00 -9.94 -7.71
CA PHE A 219 18.97 -10.81 -6.53
C PHE A 219 18.32 -12.15 -6.90
N ARG A 220 18.39 -13.11 -6.03
CA ARG A 220 17.71 -14.39 -6.17
C ARG A 220 16.66 -14.58 -5.10
N ILE A 221 15.61 -15.32 -5.41
CA ILE A 221 14.61 -15.72 -4.43
C ILE A 221 14.89 -17.13 -3.88
N ASP A 222 14.47 -17.35 -2.64
CA ASP A 222 14.45 -18.70 -2.07
C ASP A 222 13.37 -19.54 -2.78
N THR A 223 13.80 -20.56 -3.51
CA THR A 223 12.91 -21.44 -4.28
C THR A 223 12.31 -22.59 -3.46
N THR A 224 12.69 -22.71 -2.19
CA THR A 224 12.21 -23.78 -1.29
C THR A 224 10.85 -23.46 -0.68
N TYR A 225 10.51 -22.18 -0.56
CA TYR A 225 9.25 -21.73 0.00
C TYR A 225 8.04 -22.24 -0.82
N ARG A 226 7.04 -22.75 -0.13
CA ARG A 226 5.78 -23.21 -0.72
C ARG A 226 4.62 -22.64 0.09
N PRO A 227 3.71 -21.88 -0.53
CA PRO A 227 2.51 -21.46 0.14
C PRO A 227 1.66 -22.67 0.51
N GLN A 228 1.12 -22.66 1.72
CA GLN A 228 0.23 -23.71 2.20
C GLN A 228 -1.14 -23.13 2.44
N PHE A 229 -2.13 -23.76 1.86
CA PHE A 229 -3.52 -23.44 2.17
C PHE A 229 -4.00 -24.31 3.32
N VAL A 230 -4.49 -23.67 4.37
CA VAL A 230 -5.12 -24.36 5.51
C VAL A 230 -6.59 -23.95 5.56
N PRO A 231 -7.52 -24.87 5.26
CA PRO A 231 -8.94 -24.55 5.30
C PRO A 231 -9.39 -24.19 6.70
N VAL A 232 -10.19 -23.13 6.84
CA VAL A 232 -10.80 -22.70 8.09
C VAL A 232 -12.17 -23.32 8.23
N VAL A 233 -12.47 -23.92 9.37
CA VAL A 233 -13.75 -24.65 9.61
C VAL A 233 -14.93 -23.67 9.60
N ARG A 234 -14.76 -22.47 10.15
CA ARG A 234 -15.81 -21.45 10.22
C ARG A 234 -15.21 -20.05 10.24
N TYR A 235 -15.75 -19.18 9.40
CA TYR A 235 -15.47 -17.74 9.45
C TYR A 235 -16.49 -17.06 10.35
N ASP A 236 -16.04 -16.56 11.50
CA ASP A 236 -16.85 -15.74 12.37
C ASP A 236 -16.63 -14.25 12.03
N THR A 237 -17.72 -13.51 11.86
CA THR A 237 -17.68 -12.07 11.57
C THR A 237 -17.01 -11.25 12.67
N LEU A 238 -17.03 -11.73 13.94
CA LEU A 238 -16.35 -11.06 15.04
C LEU A 238 -14.82 -11.22 14.94
N SER A 239 -14.33 -12.41 14.63
CA SER A 239 -12.89 -12.63 14.41
C SER A 239 -12.39 -11.89 13.19
N LEU A 240 -13.14 -11.91 12.08
CA LEU A 240 -12.81 -11.12 10.88
C LEU A 240 -12.75 -9.62 11.18
N ALA A 241 -13.67 -9.11 12.02
CA ALA A 241 -13.67 -7.71 12.41
C ALA A 241 -12.47 -7.31 13.28
N ALA A 242 -11.88 -8.24 14.03
CA ALA A 242 -10.73 -7.99 14.89
C ALA A 242 -9.41 -7.91 14.10
N ASP A 243 -9.24 -8.76 13.08
CA ASP A 243 -8.00 -8.91 12.34
C ASP A 243 -7.88 -7.91 11.17
N ARG A 244 -8.98 -7.42 10.63
CA ARG A 244 -9.03 -6.59 9.43
C ARG A 244 -8.73 -5.11 9.71
N SER A 245 -7.66 -4.60 9.13
CA SER A 245 -7.28 -3.17 9.24
C SER A 245 -8.28 -2.22 8.56
N ASP A 246 -9.01 -2.64 7.53
CA ASP A 246 -10.05 -1.82 6.90
C ASP A 246 -11.26 -1.63 7.80
N ILE A 247 -11.68 -2.67 8.53
CA ILE A 247 -12.71 -2.60 9.56
C ILE A 247 -12.23 -1.75 10.76
N ALA A 248 -10.98 -1.92 11.17
CA ALA A 248 -10.38 -1.11 12.22
C ALA A 248 -10.34 0.38 11.82
N ARG A 249 -10.03 0.71 10.56
CA ARG A 249 -10.09 2.07 10.01
C ARG A 249 -11.51 2.63 10.08
N MET A 250 -12.50 1.88 9.61
CA MET A 250 -13.91 2.29 9.66
C MET A 250 -14.40 2.53 11.11
N ASN A 251 -13.98 1.68 12.05
CA ASN A 251 -14.28 1.89 13.46
C ASN A 251 -13.61 3.16 14.01
N ALA A 252 -12.37 3.45 13.64
CA ALA A 252 -11.67 4.68 14.02
C ALA A 252 -12.34 5.93 13.42
N GLU A 253 -12.83 5.86 12.18
CA GLU A 253 -13.60 6.93 11.54
C GLU A 253 -14.94 7.19 12.25
N ILE A 254 -15.68 6.14 12.59
CA ILE A 254 -16.94 6.25 13.37
C ILE A 254 -16.67 6.90 14.72
N GLU A 255 -15.62 6.50 15.43
CA GLU A 255 -15.26 7.08 16.72
C GLU A 255 -14.85 8.56 16.58
N SER A 256 -14.08 8.89 15.55
CA SER A 256 -13.72 10.28 15.23
C SER A 256 -14.97 11.14 14.96
N MET A 257 -15.96 10.62 14.22
CA MET A 257 -17.22 11.32 14.00
C MET A 257 -18.02 11.53 15.29
N ARG A 258 -18.02 10.56 16.21
CA ARG A 258 -18.67 10.71 17.54
C ARG A 258 -18.02 11.82 18.36
N LEU A 259 -16.69 11.89 18.34
CA LEU A 259 -15.95 12.97 19.00
C LEU A 259 -16.25 14.32 18.37
N ASN A 260 -16.38 14.40 17.04
CA ASN A 260 -16.79 15.59 16.33
C ASN A 260 -18.20 16.03 16.71
N ILE A 261 -19.16 15.11 16.79
CA ILE A 261 -20.53 15.40 17.28
C ILE A 261 -20.47 15.99 18.69
N ASN A 262 -19.64 15.45 19.58
CA ASN A 262 -19.46 16.01 20.92
C ASN A 262 -18.89 17.43 20.89
N ALA A 263 -17.86 17.69 20.06
CA ALA A 263 -17.30 19.03 19.87
C ALA A 263 -18.36 20.03 19.35
N MET A 264 -19.15 19.61 18.34
CA MET A 264 -20.25 20.41 17.80
C MET A 264 -21.37 20.66 18.81
N ALA A 265 -21.74 19.67 19.62
CA ALA A 265 -22.74 19.83 20.65
C ALA A 265 -22.35 20.89 21.70
N LEU A 266 -21.05 21.08 21.93
CA LEU A 266 -20.52 22.10 22.81
C LEU A 266 -20.54 23.51 22.21
N GLN A 267 -20.82 23.69 20.91
CA GLN A 267 -21.07 25.01 20.30
C GLN A 267 -22.31 25.73 20.87
N ARG A 268 -23.21 24.96 21.54
CA ARG A 268 -24.33 25.55 22.28
C ARG A 268 -23.92 26.37 23.51
N LYS A 269 -22.68 26.19 23.97
CA LYS A 269 -22.19 26.95 25.14
C LYS A 269 -21.82 28.37 24.72
N PRO A 270 -22.08 29.39 25.59
CA PRO A 270 -21.75 30.76 25.28
C PRO A 270 -20.22 30.98 25.22
N ASP A 271 -19.80 31.85 24.32
CA ASP A 271 -18.45 32.42 24.30
C ASP A 271 -18.48 33.77 25.00
N LEU A 272 -17.40 34.11 25.71
CA LEU A 272 -17.23 35.38 26.40
C LEU A 272 -16.20 36.22 25.64
N ARG A 273 -16.45 37.54 25.61
CA ARG A 273 -15.53 38.54 25.07
C ARG A 273 -15.41 39.67 26.05
N ILE A 274 -14.19 40.12 26.36
CA ILE A 274 -13.89 41.23 27.21
C ILE A 274 -13.25 42.33 26.34
N GLN A 275 -13.79 43.53 26.42
CA GLN A 275 -13.29 44.71 25.73
C GLN A 275 -12.98 45.81 26.75
N PHE A 276 -11.80 46.37 26.62
CA PHE A 276 -11.38 47.57 27.37
C PHE A 276 -11.07 48.70 26.40
N ASP A 277 -11.69 49.84 26.60
CA ASP A 277 -11.48 51.06 25.84
C ASP A 277 -10.94 52.17 26.77
N HIS A 278 -9.77 52.68 26.43
CA HIS A 278 -9.24 53.90 27.07
C HIS A 278 -9.43 55.09 26.14
N MET A 279 -9.99 56.19 26.65
CA MET A 279 -10.36 57.37 25.87
C MET A 279 -9.70 58.62 26.44
N THR A 280 -8.94 59.34 25.62
CA THR A 280 -8.26 60.58 25.93
C THR A 280 -8.93 61.72 25.16
N PRO A 281 -9.54 62.73 25.83
CA PRO A 281 -10.13 63.86 25.15
C PRO A 281 -9.09 64.63 24.36
N LEU A 282 -9.50 65.21 23.21
CA LEU A 282 -8.60 65.96 22.34
C LEU A 282 -8.44 67.40 22.77
N ASP A 283 -9.32 67.90 23.64
CA ASP A 283 -9.27 69.30 24.09
C ASP A 283 -8.65 69.49 25.49
N GLY A 284 -8.37 68.47 26.22
CA GLY A 284 -7.78 68.48 27.56
C GLY A 284 -8.70 69.03 28.69
N MET A 285 -9.93 69.40 28.39
CA MET A 285 -10.88 69.91 29.40
C MET A 285 -11.62 68.77 30.12
N MET A 286 -11.74 67.59 29.50
CA MET A 286 -12.38 66.43 30.11
C MET A 286 -11.33 65.49 30.70
N PRO A 287 -11.66 64.77 31.81
CA PRO A 287 -10.78 63.74 32.32
C PRO A 287 -10.67 62.59 31.34
N GLN A 288 -9.56 61.86 31.39
CA GLN A 288 -9.42 60.57 30.72
C GLN A 288 -10.44 59.60 31.31
N VAL A 289 -11.07 58.79 30.45
CA VAL A 289 -12.08 57.81 30.84
C VAL A 289 -11.79 56.45 30.26
N PHE A 290 -12.28 55.42 30.88
CA PHE A 290 -12.22 54.07 30.34
C PHE A 290 -13.61 53.42 30.34
N SER A 291 -13.78 52.45 29.46
CA SER A 291 -14.94 51.57 29.40
C SER A 291 -14.49 50.12 29.47
N LEU A 292 -15.15 49.33 30.31
CA LEU A 292 -14.96 47.88 30.37
C LEU A 292 -16.29 47.24 29.99
N MET A 293 -16.27 46.42 28.93
CA MET A 293 -17.47 45.76 28.43
C MET A 293 -17.24 44.23 28.38
N GLY A 294 -18.14 43.49 28.99
CA GLY A 294 -18.25 42.03 28.81
C GLY A 294 -19.37 41.72 27.84
N MET A 295 -19.05 40.95 26.79
CA MET A 295 -20.02 40.51 25.80
C MET A 295 -20.17 38.98 25.86
N VAL A 296 -21.40 38.51 25.75
CA VAL A 296 -21.72 37.08 25.77
C VAL A 296 -22.40 36.72 24.45
N LYS A 297 -21.77 35.82 23.68
CA LYS A 297 -22.39 35.27 22.50
C LYS A 297 -23.32 34.12 22.88
N ILE A 298 -24.60 34.26 22.56
CA ILE A 298 -25.65 33.30 22.94
C ILE A 298 -26.08 32.47 21.73
N PRO A 299 -25.56 31.22 21.53
CA PRO A 299 -25.79 30.45 20.33
C PRO A 299 -27.02 29.53 20.39
N PHE A 300 -27.87 29.63 21.41
CA PHE A 300 -29.02 28.72 21.59
C PHE A 300 -30.36 29.25 21.03
N ALA A 301 -30.39 30.43 20.44
CA ALA A 301 -31.56 30.93 19.73
C ALA A 301 -31.93 29.97 18.57
N SER A 302 -33.21 29.84 18.27
CA SER A 302 -33.71 28.86 17.28
C SER A 302 -33.03 28.99 15.91
N TRP A 303 -32.79 30.23 15.43
CA TRP A 303 -32.14 30.50 14.16
C TRP A 303 -30.62 30.19 14.19
N SER A 304 -29.92 30.47 15.31
CA SER A 304 -28.48 30.23 15.42
C SER A 304 -28.15 28.78 15.75
N SER A 305 -29.05 28.05 16.40
CA SER A 305 -28.87 26.63 16.77
C SER A 305 -29.14 25.67 15.62
N LYS A 306 -29.82 26.11 14.55
CA LYS A 306 -30.20 25.27 13.42
C LYS A 306 -28.98 24.65 12.73
N MET A 307 -27.91 25.41 12.55
CA MET A 307 -26.68 24.94 11.87
C MET A 307 -26.08 23.73 12.58
N TYR A 308 -25.63 23.88 13.83
CA TYR A 308 -24.96 22.79 14.54
C TYR A 308 -25.87 21.58 14.82
N LYS A 309 -27.19 21.80 15.01
CA LYS A 309 -28.16 20.72 15.18
C LYS A 309 -28.33 19.89 13.88
N SER A 310 -28.40 20.58 12.73
CA SER A 310 -28.50 19.90 11.45
C SER A 310 -27.23 19.14 11.11
N ASP A 311 -26.07 19.72 11.40
CA ASP A 311 -24.76 19.07 11.18
C ASP A 311 -24.61 17.82 12.08
N ILE A 312 -24.98 17.91 13.36
CA ILE A 312 -25.01 16.74 14.26
C ILE A 312 -25.92 15.66 13.69
N ARG A 313 -27.14 16.01 13.26
CA ARG A 313 -28.08 15.04 12.70
C ARG A 313 -27.55 14.39 11.42
N SER A 314 -26.90 15.15 10.56
CA SER A 314 -26.22 14.65 9.36
C SER A 314 -25.13 13.63 9.72
N MET A 315 -24.28 13.93 10.70
CA MET A 315 -23.23 13.02 11.15
C MET A 315 -23.77 11.76 11.81
N GLU A 316 -24.85 11.86 12.60
CA GLU A 316 -25.51 10.68 13.18
C GLU A 316 -26.00 9.71 12.09
N LEU A 317 -26.61 10.25 11.02
CA LEU A 317 -27.05 9.46 9.88
C LEU A 317 -25.85 8.86 9.11
N SER A 318 -24.75 9.60 8.96
CA SER A 318 -23.51 9.11 8.36
C SER A 318 -22.90 7.96 9.17
N ILE A 319 -22.90 8.05 10.51
CA ILE A 319 -22.46 6.96 11.39
C ILE A 319 -23.35 5.72 11.19
N GLN A 320 -24.68 5.90 11.13
CA GLN A 320 -25.59 4.77 10.87
C GLN A 320 -25.32 4.11 9.51
N ALA A 321 -25.07 4.92 8.45
CA ALA A 321 -24.69 4.42 7.13
C ALA A 321 -23.41 3.59 7.22
N MET A 322 -22.33 4.13 7.80
CA MET A 322 -21.06 3.43 7.96
C MET A 322 -21.16 2.14 8.77
N GLN A 323 -22.02 2.10 9.79
CA GLN A 323 -22.29 0.87 10.56
C GLN A 323 -22.96 -0.21 9.69
N LYS A 324 -23.88 0.16 8.80
CA LYS A 324 -24.49 -0.75 7.83
C LYS A 324 -23.51 -1.22 6.78
N GLU A 325 -22.70 -0.32 6.24
CA GLU A 325 -21.63 -0.64 5.30
C GLU A 325 -20.63 -1.62 5.91
N ARG A 326 -20.22 -1.40 7.16
CA ARG A 326 -19.35 -2.33 7.89
C ARG A 326 -19.98 -3.72 8.03
N ALA A 327 -21.25 -3.81 8.38
CA ALA A 327 -21.94 -5.09 8.49
C ALA A 327 -22.05 -5.80 7.14
N ALA A 328 -22.36 -5.06 6.08
CA ALA A 328 -22.41 -5.57 4.71
C ALA A 328 -21.03 -6.09 4.26
N MET A 329 -19.96 -5.32 4.48
CA MET A 329 -18.59 -5.72 4.15
C MET A 329 -18.17 -7.01 4.85
N LEU A 330 -18.49 -7.18 6.14
CA LEU A 330 -18.18 -8.41 6.88
C LEU A 330 -18.94 -9.61 6.33
N GLN A 331 -20.22 -9.43 5.98
CA GLN A 331 -21.04 -10.50 5.40
C GLN A 331 -20.56 -10.88 4.01
N GLU A 332 -20.21 -9.91 3.19
CA GLU A 332 -19.65 -10.13 1.85
C GLU A 332 -18.30 -10.86 1.92
N THR A 333 -17.40 -10.38 2.80
CA THR A 333 -16.11 -11.03 3.03
C THR A 333 -16.27 -12.48 3.48
N GLN A 334 -17.21 -12.76 4.40
CA GLN A 334 -17.48 -14.12 4.84
C GLN A 334 -17.91 -15.02 3.66
N GLY A 335 -18.83 -14.55 2.84
CA GLY A 335 -19.27 -15.27 1.63
C GLY A 335 -18.15 -15.51 0.63
N MET A 336 -17.34 -14.47 0.38
CA MET A 336 -16.19 -14.54 -0.52
C MET A 336 -15.13 -15.53 -0.02
N LEU A 337 -14.81 -15.53 1.28
CA LEU A 337 -13.84 -16.47 1.86
C LEU A 337 -14.31 -17.93 1.75
N TYR A 338 -15.59 -18.22 1.93
CA TYR A 338 -16.13 -19.56 1.70
C TYR A 338 -16.06 -19.99 0.22
N ALA A 339 -16.34 -19.06 -0.70
CA ALA A 339 -16.21 -19.32 -2.13
C ALA A 339 -14.75 -19.59 -2.52
N MET A 340 -13.81 -18.74 -2.07
CA MET A 340 -12.39 -18.94 -2.31
C MET A 340 -11.87 -20.25 -1.71
N GLN A 341 -12.31 -20.61 -0.53
CA GLN A 341 -11.93 -21.89 0.11
C GLN A 341 -12.40 -23.08 -0.72
N ALA A 342 -13.63 -23.06 -1.22
CA ALA A 342 -14.14 -24.15 -2.07
C ALA A 342 -13.35 -24.27 -3.37
N GLU A 343 -13.00 -23.13 -3.99
CA GLU A 343 -12.18 -23.07 -5.19
C GLU A 343 -10.76 -23.58 -4.94
N LEU A 344 -10.10 -23.16 -3.86
CA LEU A 344 -8.77 -23.61 -3.46
C LEU A 344 -8.73 -25.14 -3.28
N ILE A 345 -9.72 -25.71 -2.59
CA ILE A 345 -9.82 -27.17 -2.40
C ILE A 345 -9.95 -27.89 -3.76
N ALA A 346 -10.78 -27.36 -4.66
CA ALA A 346 -10.96 -27.93 -6.00
C ALA A 346 -9.67 -27.84 -6.84
N MET A 347 -8.98 -26.69 -6.81
CA MET A 347 -7.71 -26.47 -7.50
C MET A 347 -6.63 -27.43 -6.99
N GLU A 348 -6.47 -27.58 -5.67
CA GLU A 348 -5.51 -28.54 -5.10
C GLU A 348 -5.82 -29.97 -5.50
N ALA A 349 -7.09 -30.37 -5.50
CA ALA A 349 -7.49 -31.71 -5.92
C ALA A 349 -7.18 -31.95 -7.41
N ARG A 350 -7.46 -30.96 -8.28
CA ARG A 350 -7.14 -31.00 -9.71
C ARG A 350 -5.63 -31.12 -9.95
N ILE A 351 -4.83 -30.22 -9.35
CA ILE A 351 -3.37 -30.23 -9.47
C ILE A 351 -2.81 -31.57 -9.01
N ARG A 352 -3.29 -32.08 -7.88
CA ARG A 352 -2.88 -33.40 -7.37
C ARG A 352 -3.18 -34.53 -8.37
N ALA A 353 -4.35 -34.51 -9.00
CA ALA A 353 -4.72 -35.52 -10.01
C ALA A 353 -3.79 -35.44 -11.25
N LEU A 354 -3.48 -34.22 -11.71
CA LEU A 354 -2.56 -33.99 -12.82
C LEU A 354 -1.14 -34.46 -12.49
N ASP A 355 -0.60 -34.06 -11.34
CA ASP A 355 0.75 -34.42 -10.89
C ASP A 355 0.93 -35.91 -10.62
N THR A 356 -0.09 -36.61 -10.07
CA THR A 356 0.07 -38.00 -9.62
C THR A 356 -0.45 -39.04 -10.58
N ARG A 357 -1.31 -38.67 -11.53
CA ARG A 357 -1.95 -39.63 -12.45
C ARG A 357 -1.66 -39.32 -13.92
N VAL A 358 -1.92 -38.05 -14.35
CA VAL A 358 -1.86 -37.71 -15.78
C VAL A 358 -0.43 -37.58 -16.26
N ILE A 359 0.41 -36.78 -15.61
CA ILE A 359 1.82 -36.58 -15.99
C ILE A 359 2.59 -37.93 -15.97
N PRO A 360 2.50 -38.77 -14.94
CA PRO A 360 3.19 -40.05 -14.93
C PRO A 360 2.72 -41.02 -16.05
N ALA A 361 1.43 -40.97 -16.42
CA ALA A 361 0.90 -41.75 -17.52
C ALA A 361 1.44 -41.29 -18.88
N LEU A 362 1.45 -39.96 -19.12
CA LEU A 362 2.02 -39.37 -20.34
C LEU A 362 3.54 -39.64 -20.45
N HIS A 363 4.25 -39.55 -19.31
CA HIS A 363 5.68 -39.85 -19.27
C HIS A 363 5.96 -41.29 -19.68
N LYS A 364 5.23 -42.27 -19.11
CA LYS A 364 5.33 -43.66 -19.51
C LYS A 364 4.98 -43.90 -20.97
N ALA A 365 3.96 -43.22 -21.51
CA ALA A 365 3.58 -43.29 -22.91
C ALA A 365 4.69 -42.74 -23.82
N PHE A 366 5.28 -41.61 -23.46
CA PHE A 366 6.41 -41.05 -24.19
C PHE A 366 7.64 -41.97 -24.15
N ASP A 367 8.02 -42.49 -22.98
CA ASP A 367 9.16 -43.37 -22.82
C ASP A 367 9.00 -44.64 -23.66
N ALA A 368 7.81 -45.26 -23.61
CA ALA A 368 7.50 -46.44 -24.44
C ALA A 368 7.56 -46.10 -25.95
N GLY A 369 6.98 -44.97 -26.35
CA GLY A 369 7.04 -44.47 -27.73
C GLY A 369 8.46 -44.19 -28.19
N PHE A 370 9.31 -43.61 -27.33
CA PHE A 370 10.70 -43.31 -27.63
C PHE A 370 11.54 -44.60 -27.89
N LEU A 371 11.32 -45.65 -27.12
CA LEU A 371 11.97 -46.98 -27.36
C LEU A 371 11.56 -47.56 -28.72
N VAL A 372 10.28 -47.55 -29.06
CA VAL A 372 9.76 -48.04 -30.36
C VAL A 372 10.27 -47.19 -31.52
N TYR A 373 10.42 -45.86 -31.30
CA TYR A 373 11.03 -44.96 -32.28
C TYR A 373 12.51 -45.27 -32.51
N GLN A 374 13.27 -45.58 -31.47
CA GLN A 374 14.67 -45.98 -31.62
C GLN A 374 14.83 -47.27 -32.47
N GLU A 375 13.87 -48.18 -32.37
CA GLU A 375 13.82 -49.40 -33.21
C GLU A 375 13.32 -49.16 -34.65
N ASN A 376 13.09 -47.90 -35.04
CA ASN A 376 12.54 -47.48 -36.34
C ASN A 376 11.14 -48.03 -36.66
N LYS A 377 10.34 -48.29 -35.60
CA LYS A 377 8.97 -48.82 -35.70
C LYS A 377 7.89 -47.75 -35.45
N LEU A 378 8.28 -46.58 -35.04
CA LEU A 378 7.40 -45.39 -34.80
C LEU A 378 7.89 -44.23 -35.64
N SER A 379 6.97 -43.43 -36.18
CA SER A 379 7.34 -42.21 -36.92
C SER A 379 7.76 -41.07 -35.98
N LEU A 380 8.62 -40.14 -36.47
CA LEU A 380 8.97 -38.93 -35.74
C LEU A 380 7.75 -38.12 -35.37
N THR A 381 6.74 -38.07 -36.25
CA THR A 381 5.50 -37.31 -36.04
C THR A 381 4.73 -37.82 -34.81
N GLU A 382 4.60 -39.13 -34.68
CA GLU A 382 3.91 -39.76 -33.54
C GLU A 382 4.69 -39.54 -32.24
N LEU A 383 6.03 -39.64 -32.28
CA LEU A 383 6.88 -39.36 -31.13
C LEU A 383 6.76 -37.90 -30.68
N LEU A 384 6.88 -36.94 -31.61
CA LEU A 384 6.73 -35.51 -31.28
C LEU A 384 5.35 -35.18 -30.74
N ASN A 385 4.27 -35.81 -31.24
CA ASN A 385 2.92 -35.61 -30.68
C ASN A 385 2.85 -36.11 -29.22
N SER A 386 3.49 -37.23 -28.89
CA SER A 386 3.53 -37.78 -27.54
C SER A 386 4.38 -36.88 -26.61
N TRP A 387 5.50 -36.35 -27.12
CA TRP A 387 6.32 -35.36 -26.40
C TRP A 387 5.56 -34.06 -26.17
N GLU A 388 4.88 -33.54 -27.20
CA GLU A 388 4.12 -32.30 -27.10
C GLU A 388 3.00 -32.38 -26.05
N ALA A 389 2.27 -33.53 -26.04
CA ALA A 389 1.25 -33.78 -25.03
C ALA A 389 1.83 -33.81 -23.61
N LEU A 390 2.99 -34.40 -23.40
CA LEU A 390 3.68 -34.40 -22.10
C LEU A 390 4.16 -33.00 -21.71
N ASN A 391 4.83 -32.28 -22.62
CA ASN A 391 5.34 -30.95 -22.39
C ASN A 391 4.21 -29.95 -22.05
N MET A 392 3.12 -29.94 -22.84
CA MET A 392 1.95 -29.11 -22.59
C MET A 392 1.36 -29.36 -21.20
N MET A 393 1.21 -30.63 -20.82
CA MET A 393 0.63 -30.98 -19.52
C MET A 393 1.56 -30.60 -18.36
N GLN A 394 2.88 -30.73 -18.51
CA GLN A 394 3.85 -30.26 -17.50
C GLN A 394 3.79 -28.75 -17.30
N LEU A 395 3.67 -27.96 -18.39
CA LEU A 395 3.54 -26.51 -18.32
C LEU A 395 2.16 -26.10 -17.77
N GLU A 396 1.07 -26.77 -18.20
CA GLU A 396 -0.28 -26.53 -17.70
C GLU A 396 -0.35 -26.69 -16.17
N VAL A 397 0.24 -27.75 -15.63
CA VAL A 397 0.26 -27.96 -14.18
C VAL A 397 1.02 -26.87 -13.43
N LEU A 398 2.11 -26.35 -13.99
CA LEU A 398 2.84 -25.23 -13.38
C LEU A 398 2.02 -23.93 -13.46
N GLU A 399 1.29 -23.71 -14.55
CA GLU A 399 0.36 -22.59 -14.66
C GLU A 399 -0.78 -22.68 -13.64
N GLU A 400 -1.40 -23.87 -13.49
CA GLU A 400 -2.43 -24.12 -12.48
C GLU A 400 -1.88 -23.94 -11.04
N LYS A 401 -0.62 -24.34 -10.77
CA LYS A 401 0.06 -24.04 -9.51
C LYS A 401 0.26 -22.53 -9.32
N GLY A 402 0.58 -21.80 -10.39
CA GLY A 402 0.64 -20.35 -10.37
C GLY A 402 -0.69 -19.73 -9.98
N LYS A 403 -1.79 -20.15 -10.62
CA LYS A 403 -3.16 -19.71 -10.29
C LYS A 403 -3.53 -20.03 -8.83
N LEU A 404 -3.18 -21.22 -8.36
CA LEU A 404 -3.38 -21.63 -6.96
C LEU A 404 -2.65 -20.69 -6.00
N TYR A 405 -1.37 -20.37 -6.27
CA TYR A 405 -0.61 -19.46 -5.41
C TYR A 405 -1.19 -18.04 -5.41
N GLN A 406 -1.62 -17.53 -6.57
CA GLN A 406 -2.31 -16.24 -6.64
C GLN A 406 -3.63 -16.24 -5.85
N MET A 407 -4.37 -17.33 -5.90
CA MET A 407 -5.61 -17.47 -5.12
C MET A 407 -5.34 -17.55 -3.62
N ILE A 408 -4.28 -18.24 -3.18
CA ILE A 408 -3.84 -18.26 -1.77
C ILE A 408 -3.47 -16.85 -1.31
N VAL A 409 -2.73 -16.08 -2.13
CA VAL A 409 -2.38 -14.69 -1.82
C VAL A 409 -3.62 -13.82 -1.63
N LYS A 410 -4.60 -13.92 -2.52
CA LYS A 410 -5.87 -13.19 -2.38
C LYS A 410 -6.63 -13.60 -1.13
N TYR A 411 -6.68 -14.89 -0.84
CA TYR A 411 -7.32 -15.42 0.36
C TYR A 411 -6.65 -14.90 1.65
N GLU A 412 -5.30 -14.92 1.71
CA GLU A 412 -4.54 -14.36 2.83
C GLU A 412 -4.71 -12.85 2.95
N GLN A 413 -4.80 -12.13 1.82
CA GLN A 413 -5.06 -10.69 1.78
C GLN A 413 -6.43 -10.36 2.40
N GLU A 414 -7.47 -11.15 2.10
CA GLU A 414 -8.80 -10.96 2.68
C GLU A 414 -8.85 -11.33 4.18
N LEU A 415 -7.97 -12.20 4.63
CA LEU A 415 -7.78 -12.51 6.05
C LEU A 415 -6.86 -11.53 6.78
N TYR A 416 -6.19 -10.61 6.06
CA TYR A 416 -5.20 -9.68 6.62
C TYR A 416 -4.00 -10.38 7.28
N ARG A 417 -3.49 -11.46 6.64
CA ARG A 417 -2.38 -12.30 7.11
C ARG A 417 -1.10 -12.20 6.26
#